data_5581a531fb30aa6339bb4ded933294d0
#
_entry.id   5581a531fb30aa6339bb4ded933294d0
#
_cell.length_a   1.000
_cell.length_b   1.000
_cell.length_c   1.000
_cell.angle_alpha   90.00
_cell.angle_beta   90.00
_cell.angle_gamma   90.00
#
_symmetry.space_group_name_H-M   'P 1'
#
loop_
_entity.id
_entity.type
_entity.pdbx_description
1 polymer ?
#
loop_
_entity_poly.entity_id
_entity_poly.type
_entity_poly.pdbx_seq_one_letter_code
_entity_poly.pdbx_strand_id
1 'polypeptide(L)'
;AYGVEDSHRPAAVWYCETLEEDLARRDFTINALALGQDGRIIDCFHGLEDLHGRVLRTVGDADQRFREDALRMFRACRFIGQLGFTPDASILPAIRNNLERVRGLSLERVRTELNKLLMGAWAGEGMDLMVRSGLAAESCRVKKQGTYEAVPILPELQHLVGLPQNPHFHRYDGWQHTAVALDKGDRSLEVGWALLLHDVAKGLEGVRGVNREGLPSDHGHEVVGAALARQILTRLRMPREMVDRVAWLVKNHMHFGFISAQE
;
A
#
# COMPACT_ATOMS: atom_id res chain seq x y z
N ALA A 1 9.12 18.42 57.72
CA ALA A 1 9.72 18.01 56.51
C ALA A 1 8.61 17.71 55.51
N TYR A 2 8.23 18.69 54.73
CA TYR A 2 7.31 18.50 53.63
C TYR A 2 8.17 18.25 52.39
N GLY A 3 8.00 17.09 51.79
CA GLY A 3 8.83 16.64 50.67
C GLY A 3 8.62 17.45 49.41
N VAL A 4 9.72 17.77 48.78
CA VAL A 4 9.86 18.52 47.52
C VAL A 4 9.45 17.66 46.31
N GLU A 5 8.72 16.58 46.50
CA GLU A 5 8.35 15.63 45.43
C GLU A 5 7.05 15.96 44.68
N ASP A 6 6.23 16.90 45.17
CA ASP A 6 4.92 17.19 44.57
C ASP A 6 4.94 18.33 43.53
N SER A 7 6.06 19.03 43.33
CA SER A 7 6.11 20.16 42.40
C SER A 7 6.36 19.77 40.92
N HIS A 8 6.69 18.52 40.65
CA HIS A 8 6.95 18.05 39.27
C HIS A 8 5.74 17.38 38.58
N ARG A 9 4.74 16.94 39.35
CA ARG A 9 3.53 16.35 38.80
C ARG A 9 2.68 17.30 37.96
N PRO A 10 2.42 18.57 38.38
CA PRO A 10 1.55 19.45 37.60
C PRO A 10 2.16 19.82 36.24
N ALA A 11 3.48 20.02 36.16
CA ALA A 11 4.15 20.33 34.89
C ALA A 11 4.16 19.16 33.93
N ALA A 12 4.35 17.94 34.42
CA ALA A 12 4.29 16.72 33.61
C ALA A 12 2.86 16.45 33.09
N VAL A 13 1.84 16.70 33.93
CA VAL A 13 0.43 16.58 33.53
C VAL A 13 0.06 17.61 32.49
N TRP A 14 0.52 18.85 32.64
CA TRP A 14 0.27 19.93 31.68
C TRP A 14 0.93 19.66 30.32
N TYR A 15 2.18 19.21 30.31
CA TYR A 15 2.87 18.76 29.09
C TYR A 15 2.16 17.56 28.46
N CYS A 16 1.61 16.65 29.25
CA CYS A 16 0.87 15.50 28.75
C CYS A 16 -0.44 15.92 28.06
N GLU A 17 -1.18 16.87 28.61
CA GLU A 17 -2.44 17.35 28.00
C GLU A 17 -2.18 18.03 26.64
N THR A 18 -1.25 18.95 26.55
CA THR A 18 -0.92 19.64 25.29
C THR A 18 -0.26 18.70 24.28
N LEU A 19 0.64 17.83 24.75
CA LEU A 19 1.28 16.83 23.93
C LEU A 19 0.29 15.76 23.47
N GLU A 20 -0.61 15.34 24.36
CA GLU A 20 -1.68 14.39 24.04
C GLU A 20 -2.59 14.93 22.94
N GLU A 21 -2.97 16.19 22.99
CA GLU A 21 -3.75 16.84 21.93
C GLU A 21 -3.01 16.82 20.58
N ASP A 22 -1.71 17.07 20.56
CA ASP A 22 -0.89 17.00 19.34
C ASP A 22 -0.76 15.56 18.84
N LEU A 23 -0.49 14.61 19.73
CA LEU A 23 -0.36 13.20 19.39
C LEU A 23 -1.71 12.59 18.98
N ALA A 24 -2.82 13.07 19.53
CA ALA A 24 -4.17 12.63 19.19
C ALA A 24 -4.56 12.92 17.73
N ARG A 25 -3.88 13.86 17.08
CA ARG A 25 -4.10 14.21 15.67
C ARG A 25 -3.26 13.37 14.71
N ARG A 26 -2.36 12.54 15.24
CA ARG A 26 -1.51 11.68 14.41
C ARG A 26 -2.31 10.50 13.86
N ASP A 27 -1.74 9.85 12.87
CA ASP A 27 -2.41 8.74 12.18
C ASP A 27 -2.41 7.44 12.99
N PHE A 28 -1.24 6.92 13.36
CA PHE A 28 -1.09 5.61 13.98
C PHE A 28 -0.40 5.69 15.35
N THR A 29 -0.74 4.75 16.23
CA THR A 29 -0.22 4.70 17.61
C THR A 29 1.30 4.62 17.64
N ILE A 30 1.92 3.86 16.73
CA ILE A 30 3.39 3.74 16.63
C ILE A 30 4.08 5.05 16.22
N ASN A 31 3.35 6.00 15.64
CA ASN A 31 3.83 7.33 15.29
C ASN A 31 3.41 8.40 16.31
N ALA A 32 2.66 8.01 17.34
CA ALA A 32 2.19 8.89 18.41
C ALA A 32 3.04 8.75 19.69
N LEU A 33 4.32 8.53 19.52
CA LEU A 33 5.33 8.48 20.57
C LEU A 33 6.13 9.78 20.58
N ALA A 34 6.48 10.27 21.75
CA ALA A 34 7.33 11.44 21.91
C ALA A 34 8.49 11.13 22.85
N LEU A 35 9.60 11.85 22.67
CA LEU A 35 10.74 11.81 23.56
C LEU A 35 10.68 12.99 24.52
N GLY A 36 10.61 12.72 25.81
CA GLY A 36 10.66 13.74 26.84
C GLY A 36 12.05 14.34 26.98
N GLN A 37 12.15 15.52 27.59
CA GLN A 37 13.43 16.19 27.84
C GLN A 37 14.35 15.37 28.78
N ASP A 38 13.77 14.51 29.58
CA ASP A 38 14.46 13.57 30.49
C ASP A 38 14.95 12.30 29.79
N GLY A 39 14.75 12.17 28.46
CA GLY A 39 15.11 11.01 27.66
C GLY A 39 14.12 9.84 27.75
N ARG A 40 13.00 10.01 28.45
CA ARG A 40 11.95 8.99 28.51
C ARG A 40 10.97 9.09 27.36
N ILE A 41 10.48 7.94 26.89
CA ILE A 41 9.43 7.89 25.86
C ILE A 41 8.08 8.19 26.52
N ILE A 42 7.36 9.15 25.93
CA ILE A 42 5.99 9.49 26.30
C ILE A 42 5.07 8.77 25.32
N ASP A 43 4.22 7.89 25.85
CA ASP A 43 3.34 7.01 25.09
C ASP A 43 1.90 7.14 25.60
N CYS A 44 1.16 8.08 25.02
CA CYS A 44 -0.22 8.38 25.43
C CYS A 44 -1.26 7.40 24.84
N PHE A 45 -0.92 6.68 23.78
CA PHE A 45 -1.84 5.86 22.98
C PHE A 45 -1.41 4.40 22.83
N HIS A 46 -0.55 3.91 23.71
CA HIS A 46 -0.07 2.52 23.73
C HIS A 46 0.69 2.10 22.47
N GLY A 47 1.40 3.05 21.85
CA GLY A 47 2.20 2.81 20.65
C GLY A 47 3.34 1.82 20.85
N LEU A 48 3.96 1.78 22.04
CA LEU A 48 5.00 0.79 22.36
C LEU A 48 4.44 -0.63 22.40
N GLU A 49 3.25 -0.83 22.94
CA GLU A 49 2.57 -2.12 22.95
C GLU A 49 2.28 -2.59 21.52
N ASP A 50 1.74 -1.71 20.68
CA ASP A 50 1.47 -2.01 19.26
C ASP A 50 2.77 -2.24 18.47
N LEU A 51 3.84 -1.53 18.80
CA LEU A 51 5.15 -1.74 18.20
C LEU A 51 5.70 -3.14 18.53
N HIS A 52 5.62 -3.55 19.80
CA HIS A 52 6.03 -4.88 20.23
C HIS A 52 5.15 -5.99 19.66
N GLY A 53 3.84 -5.75 19.62
CA GLY A 53 2.87 -6.68 19.05
C GLY A 53 2.85 -6.72 17.52
N ARG A 54 3.58 -5.81 16.87
CA ARG A 54 3.60 -5.65 15.40
C ARG A 54 2.20 -5.41 14.83
N VAL A 55 1.46 -4.51 15.46
CA VAL A 55 0.10 -4.12 15.09
C VAL A 55 0.10 -2.70 14.56
N LEU A 56 -0.53 -2.49 13.42
CA LEU A 56 -0.83 -1.15 12.91
C LEU A 56 -2.24 -0.75 13.34
N ARG A 57 -2.31 0.23 14.22
CA ARG A 57 -3.57 0.73 14.80
C ARG A 57 -3.62 2.25 14.69
N THR A 58 -4.79 2.79 14.34
CA THR A 58 -5.00 4.24 14.35
C THR A 58 -5.02 4.79 15.78
N VAL A 59 -4.63 6.04 15.92
CA VAL A 59 -4.90 6.80 17.16
C VAL A 59 -6.40 7.08 17.21
N GLY A 60 -7.10 6.47 18.16
CA GLY A 60 -8.55 6.58 18.27
C GLY A 60 -9.30 5.83 17.16
N ASP A 61 -10.47 6.34 16.80
CA ASP A 61 -11.35 5.72 15.81
C ASP A 61 -10.79 5.80 14.39
N ALA A 62 -10.62 4.65 13.74
CA ALA A 62 -10.05 4.55 12.40
C ALA A 62 -10.92 5.26 11.35
N ASP A 63 -12.24 5.12 11.44
CA ASP A 63 -13.15 5.79 10.51
C ASP A 63 -13.00 7.32 10.58
N GLN A 64 -12.89 7.86 11.76
CA GLN A 64 -12.67 9.29 11.98
C GLN A 64 -11.32 9.74 11.41
N ARG A 65 -10.24 9.01 11.67
CA ARG A 65 -8.88 9.35 11.15
C ARG A 65 -8.84 9.37 9.64
N PHE A 66 -9.47 8.41 8.98
CA PHE A 66 -9.53 8.36 7.52
C PHE A 66 -10.46 9.39 6.91
N ARG A 67 -11.50 9.78 7.64
CA ARG A 67 -12.39 10.89 7.24
C ARG A 67 -11.68 12.24 7.30
N GLU A 68 -10.82 12.46 8.26
CA GLU A 68 -10.05 13.70 8.40
C GLU A 68 -9.01 13.87 7.29
N ASP A 69 -8.33 12.80 6.93
CA ASP A 69 -7.37 12.76 5.81
C ASP A 69 -7.36 11.37 5.16
N ALA A 70 -7.93 11.29 3.98
CA ALA A 70 -8.01 10.04 3.22
C ALA A 70 -6.64 9.48 2.83
N LEU A 71 -5.57 10.30 2.80
CA LEU A 71 -4.22 9.79 2.55
C LEU A 71 -3.77 8.79 3.61
N ARG A 72 -4.32 8.87 4.81
CA ARG A 72 -4.02 7.92 5.89
C ARG A 72 -4.35 6.48 5.54
N MET A 73 -5.32 6.24 4.65
CA MET A 73 -5.60 4.90 4.12
C MET A 73 -4.43 4.36 3.31
N PHE A 74 -3.84 5.16 2.45
CA PHE A 74 -2.62 4.80 1.69
C PHE A 74 -1.40 4.68 2.62
N ARG A 75 -1.31 5.53 3.62
CA ARG A 75 -0.27 5.45 4.65
C ARG A 75 -0.35 4.16 5.44
N ALA A 76 -1.56 3.67 5.76
CA ALA A 76 -1.75 2.37 6.39
C ALA A 76 -1.15 1.24 5.55
N CYS A 77 -1.47 1.19 4.26
CA CYS A 77 -0.90 0.22 3.33
C CYS A 77 0.62 0.33 3.23
N ARG A 78 1.14 1.55 3.17
CA ARG A 78 2.59 1.78 3.12
C ARG A 78 3.30 1.30 4.38
N PHE A 79 2.80 1.61 5.57
CA PHE A 79 3.41 1.14 6.81
C PHE A 79 3.38 -0.38 6.94
N ILE A 80 2.30 -1.04 6.52
CA ILE A 80 2.26 -2.51 6.45
C ILE A 80 3.35 -3.01 5.51
N GLY A 81 3.48 -2.43 4.33
CA GLY A 81 4.50 -2.81 3.34
C GLY A 81 5.94 -2.57 3.81
N GLN A 82 6.17 -1.57 4.64
CA GLN A 82 7.51 -1.25 5.18
C GLN A 82 7.85 -2.04 6.44
N LEU A 83 6.88 -2.26 7.33
CA LEU A 83 7.11 -2.80 8.67
C LEU A 83 6.67 -4.26 8.82
N GLY A 84 5.82 -4.78 7.94
CA GLY A 84 5.24 -6.11 8.05
C GLY A 84 4.29 -6.26 9.24
N PHE A 85 3.66 -5.18 9.68
CA PHE A 85 2.72 -5.19 10.79
C PHE A 85 1.36 -5.68 10.33
N THR A 86 0.64 -6.32 11.25
CA THR A 86 -0.75 -6.72 11.01
C THR A 86 -1.67 -5.53 11.25
N PRO A 87 -2.57 -5.20 10.33
CA PRO A 87 -3.56 -4.16 10.57
C PRO A 87 -4.52 -4.57 11.69
N ASP A 88 -4.85 -3.63 12.57
CA ASP A 88 -5.95 -3.80 13.53
C ASP A 88 -7.25 -4.08 12.78
N ALA A 89 -8.15 -4.86 13.38
CA ALA A 89 -9.40 -5.26 12.77
C ALA A 89 -10.31 -4.08 12.35
N SER A 90 -10.10 -2.90 12.93
CA SER A 90 -10.84 -1.66 12.59
C SER A 90 -10.43 -1.03 11.26
N ILE A 91 -9.23 -1.33 10.75
CA ILE A 91 -8.66 -0.63 9.59
C ILE A 91 -9.39 -0.98 8.29
N LEU A 92 -9.59 -2.25 7.99
CA LEU A 92 -10.24 -2.66 6.74
C LEU A 92 -11.68 -2.11 6.60
N PRO A 93 -12.56 -2.23 7.61
CA PRO A 93 -13.89 -1.62 7.53
C PRO A 93 -13.85 -0.10 7.38
N ALA A 94 -12.92 0.57 8.07
CA ALA A 94 -12.77 2.02 7.99
C ALA A 94 -12.30 2.49 6.59
N ILE A 95 -11.42 1.74 5.94
CA ILE A 95 -11.04 2.00 4.54
C ILE A 95 -12.28 1.88 3.64
N ARG A 96 -13.03 0.78 3.76
CA ARG A 96 -14.22 0.55 2.95
C ARG A 96 -15.28 1.64 3.11
N ASN A 97 -15.42 2.17 4.31
CA ASN A 97 -16.37 3.25 4.59
C ASN A 97 -15.94 4.62 4.02
N ASN A 98 -14.68 4.79 3.64
CA ASN A 98 -14.12 6.08 3.23
C ASN A 98 -13.53 6.08 1.81
N LEU A 99 -13.80 5.07 0.99
CA LEU A 99 -13.23 4.93 -0.35
C LEU A 99 -13.51 6.14 -1.25
N GLU A 100 -14.71 6.69 -1.21
CA GLU A 100 -15.10 7.84 -2.03
C GLU A 100 -14.29 9.11 -1.74
N ARG A 101 -13.69 9.23 -0.56
CA ARG A 101 -12.86 10.37 -0.14
C ARG A 101 -11.53 10.44 -0.89
N VAL A 102 -11.10 9.35 -1.51
CA VAL A 102 -9.88 9.30 -2.34
C VAL A 102 -9.93 10.30 -3.48
N ARG A 103 -11.13 10.63 -3.98
CA ARG A 103 -11.35 11.61 -5.05
C ARG A 103 -10.78 13.00 -4.73
N GLY A 104 -10.65 13.34 -3.46
CA GLY A 104 -10.07 14.60 -3.00
C GLY A 104 -8.55 14.62 -2.89
N LEU A 105 -7.87 13.48 -3.04
CA LEU A 105 -6.43 13.37 -2.91
C LEU A 105 -5.70 13.73 -4.20
N SER A 106 -4.59 14.47 -4.08
CA SER A 106 -3.72 14.72 -5.21
C SER A 106 -2.97 13.46 -5.63
N LEU A 107 -2.79 13.29 -6.93
CA LEU A 107 -1.99 12.19 -7.48
C LEU A 107 -0.58 12.15 -6.90
N GLU A 108 0.06 13.29 -6.70
CA GLU A 108 1.42 13.37 -6.16
C GLU A 108 1.53 12.75 -4.78
N ARG A 109 0.57 13.02 -3.90
CA ARG A 109 0.55 12.45 -2.54
C ARG A 109 0.32 10.93 -2.60
N VAL A 110 -0.62 10.47 -3.40
CA VAL A 110 -0.91 9.03 -3.59
C VAL A 110 0.29 8.30 -4.20
N ARG A 111 0.88 8.85 -5.25
CA ARG A 111 2.07 8.28 -5.91
C ARG A 111 3.25 8.15 -4.95
N THR A 112 3.49 9.14 -4.11
CA THR A 112 4.55 9.08 -3.10
C THR A 112 4.37 7.91 -2.15
N GLU A 113 3.15 7.67 -1.68
CA GLU A 113 2.84 6.52 -0.82
C GLU A 113 3.00 5.18 -1.54
N LEU A 114 2.53 5.08 -2.78
CA LEU A 114 2.70 3.88 -3.61
C LEU A 114 4.19 3.55 -3.83
N ASN A 115 4.99 4.53 -4.19
CA ASN A 115 6.42 4.32 -4.42
C ASN A 115 7.15 3.85 -3.16
N LYS A 116 6.85 4.45 -2.01
CA LYS A 116 7.42 4.03 -0.73
C LYS A 116 6.97 2.61 -0.35
N LEU A 117 5.70 2.27 -0.59
CA LEU A 117 5.16 0.94 -0.32
C LEU A 117 5.90 -0.12 -1.15
N LEU A 118 6.07 0.10 -2.44
CA LEU A 118 6.72 -0.85 -3.36
C LEU A 118 8.20 -1.09 -3.06
N MET A 119 8.83 -0.20 -2.30
CA MET A 119 10.19 -0.38 -1.79
C MET A 119 10.24 -1.16 -0.47
N GLY A 120 9.11 -1.43 0.15
CA GLY A 120 9.02 -2.14 1.42
C GLY A 120 9.25 -3.64 1.28
N ALA A 121 9.84 -4.25 2.33
CA ALA A 121 10.10 -5.69 2.36
C ALA A 121 8.83 -6.55 2.40
N TRP A 122 7.70 -5.98 2.84
CA TRP A 122 6.37 -6.60 2.87
C TRP A 122 5.39 -5.90 1.93
N ALA A 123 5.88 -5.47 0.78
CA ALA A 123 5.07 -4.74 -0.20
C ALA A 123 3.83 -5.51 -0.67
N GLY A 124 3.93 -6.85 -0.75
CA GLY A 124 2.80 -7.71 -1.09
C GLY A 124 1.67 -7.62 -0.07
N GLU A 125 1.98 -7.63 1.22
CA GLU A 125 0.98 -7.50 2.28
C GLU A 125 0.32 -6.11 2.25
N GLY A 126 1.10 -5.04 2.06
CA GLY A 126 0.58 -3.68 1.94
C GLY A 126 -0.32 -3.50 0.71
N MET A 127 0.09 -4.03 -0.43
CA MET A 127 -0.72 -4.02 -1.65
C MET A 127 -1.97 -4.90 -1.52
N ASP A 128 -1.90 -6.01 -0.79
CA ASP A 128 -3.05 -6.87 -0.56
C ASP A 128 -4.18 -6.13 0.17
N LEU A 129 -3.85 -5.38 1.22
CA LEU A 129 -4.83 -4.51 1.87
C LEU A 129 -5.40 -3.48 0.90
N MET A 130 -4.56 -2.86 0.08
CA MET A 130 -4.98 -1.83 -0.88
C MET A 130 -5.94 -2.38 -1.94
N VAL A 131 -5.67 -3.55 -2.47
CA VAL A 131 -6.49 -4.18 -3.51
C VAL A 131 -7.78 -4.76 -2.91
N ARG A 132 -7.68 -5.54 -1.84
CA ARG A 132 -8.85 -6.23 -1.24
C ARG A 132 -9.83 -5.28 -0.55
N SER A 133 -9.36 -4.14 -0.07
CA SER A 133 -10.24 -3.10 0.49
C SER A 133 -11.01 -2.32 -0.57
N GLY A 134 -10.60 -2.38 -1.84
CA GLY A 134 -11.11 -1.57 -2.93
C GLY A 134 -10.38 -0.24 -3.12
N LEU A 135 -9.42 0.09 -2.24
CA LEU A 135 -8.68 1.36 -2.28
C LEU A 135 -7.92 1.54 -3.60
N ALA A 136 -7.28 0.47 -4.10
CA ALA A 136 -6.52 0.51 -5.36
C ALA A 136 -7.39 0.83 -6.58
N ALA A 137 -8.67 0.47 -6.56
CA ALA A 137 -9.60 0.70 -7.67
C ALA A 137 -10.19 2.12 -7.70
N GLU A 138 -9.91 2.93 -6.70
CA GLU A 138 -10.41 4.30 -6.62
C GLU A 138 -9.62 5.26 -7.52
N SER A 139 -10.18 6.45 -7.73
CA SER A 139 -9.52 7.54 -8.45
C SER A 139 -9.14 8.66 -7.50
N CYS A 140 -7.95 9.19 -7.66
CA CYS A 140 -7.51 10.47 -7.11
C CYS A 140 -7.66 11.58 -8.15
N ARG A 141 -7.02 12.74 -7.98
CA ARG A 141 -7.18 13.87 -8.90
C ARG A 141 -5.86 14.55 -9.22
N VAL A 142 -5.83 15.19 -10.39
CA VAL A 142 -4.79 16.15 -10.77
C VAL A 142 -5.45 17.47 -11.12
N LYS A 143 -4.72 18.56 -10.89
CA LYS A 143 -5.12 19.88 -11.35
C LYS A 143 -4.58 20.10 -12.76
N LYS A 144 -5.47 20.42 -13.70
CA LYS A 144 -5.11 20.65 -15.09
C LYS A 144 -5.86 21.89 -15.58
N GLN A 145 -5.13 22.93 -16.00
CA GLN A 145 -5.69 24.18 -16.49
C GLN A 145 -6.78 24.80 -15.56
N GLY A 146 -6.53 24.76 -14.24
CA GLY A 146 -7.45 25.31 -13.24
C GLY A 146 -8.61 24.42 -12.81
N THR A 147 -8.81 23.28 -13.47
CA THR A 147 -9.83 22.29 -13.13
C THR A 147 -9.20 20.99 -12.57
N TYR A 148 -10.01 20.18 -11.90
CA TYR A 148 -9.57 18.87 -11.42
C TYR A 148 -10.07 17.78 -12.36
N GLU A 149 -9.17 16.87 -12.73
CA GLU A 149 -9.49 15.65 -13.46
C GLU A 149 -9.28 14.43 -12.58
N ALA A 150 -10.19 13.46 -12.66
CA ALA A 150 -10.04 12.18 -11.96
C ALA A 150 -8.94 11.35 -12.62
N VAL A 151 -8.12 10.70 -11.78
CA VAL A 151 -7.06 9.80 -12.22
C VAL A 151 -7.28 8.46 -11.55
N PRO A 152 -7.65 7.42 -12.31
CA PRO A 152 -7.70 6.05 -11.80
C PRO A 152 -6.34 5.62 -11.25
N ILE A 153 -6.33 5.02 -10.06
CA ILE A 153 -5.07 4.62 -9.41
C ILE A 153 -4.60 3.30 -10.02
N LEU A 154 -5.14 2.18 -9.57
CA LEU A 154 -4.75 0.84 -10.02
C LEU A 154 -5.98 -0.09 -10.14
N PRO A 155 -7.05 0.33 -10.85
CA PRO A 155 -8.24 -0.53 -11.01
C PRO A 155 -7.92 -1.81 -11.79
N GLU A 156 -6.85 -1.82 -12.59
CA GLU A 156 -6.42 -2.94 -13.41
C GLU A 156 -5.99 -4.17 -12.60
N LEU A 157 -5.73 -4.02 -11.29
CA LEU A 157 -5.33 -5.14 -10.43
C LEU A 157 -6.52 -5.96 -9.91
N GLN A 158 -7.72 -5.39 -9.88
CA GLN A 158 -8.87 -5.98 -9.19
C GLN A 158 -9.28 -7.34 -9.78
N HIS A 159 -9.22 -7.50 -11.09
CA HIS A 159 -9.62 -8.76 -11.75
C HIS A 159 -8.68 -9.94 -11.47
N LEU A 160 -7.48 -9.67 -10.96
CA LEU A 160 -6.52 -10.72 -10.58
C LEU A 160 -6.94 -11.45 -9.29
N VAL A 161 -7.76 -10.82 -8.45
CA VAL A 161 -8.27 -11.44 -7.22
C VAL A 161 -9.22 -12.57 -7.57
N GLY A 162 -8.89 -13.78 -7.14
CA GLY A 162 -9.64 -15.00 -7.46
C GLY A 162 -9.48 -15.48 -8.90
N LEU A 163 -8.58 -14.89 -9.69
CA LEU A 163 -8.34 -15.34 -11.06
C LEU A 163 -7.66 -16.72 -11.06
N PRO A 164 -8.31 -17.77 -11.61
CA PRO A 164 -7.71 -19.09 -11.69
C PRO A 164 -6.48 -19.09 -12.59
N GLN A 165 -5.44 -19.81 -12.19
CA GLN A 165 -4.25 -20.06 -12.97
C GLN A 165 -4.09 -21.57 -13.25
N ASN A 166 -3.19 -21.92 -14.15
CA ASN A 166 -2.88 -23.32 -14.45
C ASN A 166 -2.23 -23.96 -13.20
N PRO A 167 -2.87 -24.98 -12.59
CA PRO A 167 -2.39 -25.57 -11.33
C PRO A 167 -1.06 -26.34 -11.48
N HIS A 168 -0.66 -26.68 -12.70
CA HIS A 168 0.67 -27.29 -12.95
C HIS A 168 1.83 -26.33 -12.72
N PHE A 169 1.59 -25.01 -12.82
CA PHE A 169 2.62 -23.99 -12.72
C PHE A 169 2.40 -23.00 -11.57
N HIS A 170 1.17 -22.92 -11.05
CA HIS A 170 0.81 -21.90 -10.09
C HIS A 170 -0.01 -22.48 -8.93
N ARG A 171 0.46 -22.22 -7.72
CA ARG A 171 -0.22 -22.59 -6.47
C ARG A 171 -1.32 -21.61 -6.09
N TYR A 172 -1.18 -20.35 -6.49
CA TYR A 172 -2.01 -19.22 -6.08
C TYR A 172 -2.91 -18.73 -7.21
N ASP A 173 -3.94 -17.95 -6.85
CA ASP A 173 -4.66 -17.14 -7.84
C ASP A 173 -3.76 -16.04 -8.43
N GLY A 174 -4.27 -15.33 -9.43
CA GLY A 174 -3.48 -14.29 -10.10
C GLY A 174 -2.99 -13.18 -9.18
N TRP A 175 -3.83 -12.75 -8.24
CA TRP A 175 -3.45 -11.69 -7.31
C TRP A 175 -2.47 -12.20 -6.24
N GLN A 176 -2.74 -13.32 -5.61
CA GLN A 176 -1.88 -13.86 -4.56
C GLN A 176 -0.49 -14.17 -5.08
N HIS A 177 -0.37 -14.67 -6.31
CA HIS A 177 0.91 -14.85 -6.99
C HIS A 177 1.70 -13.53 -7.07
N THR A 178 1.06 -12.46 -7.50
CA THR A 178 1.67 -11.12 -7.56
C THR A 178 2.08 -10.62 -6.18
N ALA A 179 1.20 -10.73 -5.18
CA ALA A 179 1.49 -10.30 -3.82
C ALA A 179 2.68 -11.04 -3.21
N VAL A 180 2.75 -12.35 -3.37
CA VAL A 180 3.88 -13.16 -2.90
C VAL A 180 5.20 -12.77 -3.61
N ALA A 181 5.15 -12.47 -4.89
CA ALA A 181 6.33 -12.01 -5.64
C ALA A 181 6.86 -10.67 -5.09
N LEU A 182 5.96 -9.78 -4.65
CA LEU A 182 6.33 -8.49 -4.05
C LEU A 182 7.01 -8.62 -2.69
N ASP A 183 6.83 -9.70 -1.95
CA ASP A 183 7.42 -9.88 -0.62
C ASP A 183 8.84 -10.48 -0.67
N LYS A 184 9.38 -10.75 -1.85
CA LYS A 184 10.69 -11.39 -2.00
C LYS A 184 11.80 -10.39 -2.35
N GLY A 185 12.75 -10.22 -1.43
CA GLY A 185 14.05 -9.61 -1.65
C GLY A 185 14.10 -8.09 -1.76
N ASP A 186 15.31 -7.58 -1.76
CA ASP A 186 15.60 -6.17 -2.03
C ASP A 186 15.42 -5.87 -3.52
N ARG A 187 14.88 -4.70 -3.81
CA ARG A 187 14.57 -4.30 -5.17
C ARG A 187 14.70 -2.80 -5.39
N SER A 188 14.93 -2.42 -6.64
CA SER A 188 14.74 -1.05 -7.08
C SER A 188 13.24 -0.73 -7.22
N LEU A 189 12.90 0.56 -7.30
CA LEU A 189 11.53 0.99 -7.50
C LEU A 189 10.95 0.46 -8.83
N GLU A 190 11.75 0.44 -9.89
CA GLU A 190 11.35 -0.08 -11.20
C GLU A 190 11.02 -1.57 -11.14
N VAL A 191 11.81 -2.35 -10.41
CA VAL A 191 11.53 -3.78 -10.21
C VAL A 191 10.26 -3.95 -9.38
N GLY A 192 10.04 -3.14 -8.35
CA GLY A 192 8.80 -3.15 -7.56
C GLY A 192 7.56 -2.94 -8.44
N TRP A 193 7.57 -1.93 -9.29
CA TRP A 193 6.49 -1.69 -10.24
C TRP A 193 6.35 -2.81 -11.28
N ALA A 194 7.45 -3.33 -11.78
CA ALA A 194 7.41 -4.45 -12.72
C ALA A 194 6.83 -5.72 -12.11
N LEU A 195 7.17 -6.03 -10.86
CA LEU A 195 6.58 -7.15 -10.11
C LEU A 195 5.08 -6.96 -9.91
N LEU A 196 4.65 -5.77 -9.54
CA LEU A 196 3.22 -5.46 -9.36
C LEU A 196 2.43 -5.65 -10.65
N LEU A 197 3.00 -5.32 -11.81
CA LEU A 197 2.31 -5.25 -13.09
C LEU A 197 2.62 -6.42 -14.04
N HIS A 198 3.53 -7.33 -13.67
CA HIS A 198 4.00 -8.36 -14.61
C HIS A 198 2.90 -9.24 -15.17
N ASP A 199 1.89 -9.56 -14.39
CA ASP A 199 0.77 -10.42 -14.76
C ASP A 199 -0.56 -9.67 -14.92
N VAL A 200 -0.52 -8.34 -14.98
CA VAL A 200 -1.72 -7.49 -15.03
C VAL A 200 -2.67 -7.82 -16.19
N ALA A 201 -2.15 -8.35 -17.28
CA ALA A 201 -2.95 -8.72 -18.46
C ALA A 201 -3.51 -10.14 -18.42
N LYS A 202 -3.12 -10.97 -17.45
CA LYS A 202 -3.71 -12.32 -17.32
C LYS A 202 -5.21 -12.23 -17.07
N GLY A 203 -5.96 -13.12 -17.67
CA GLY A 203 -7.41 -13.17 -17.50
C GLY A 203 -8.20 -12.20 -18.38
N LEU A 204 -7.54 -11.30 -19.09
CA LEU A 204 -8.22 -10.34 -19.96
C LEU A 204 -8.75 -11.01 -21.24
N GLU A 205 -9.83 -10.43 -21.79
CA GLU A 205 -10.38 -10.84 -23.08
C GLU A 205 -9.30 -10.72 -24.17
N GLY A 206 -9.18 -11.74 -25.00
CA GLY A 206 -8.13 -11.83 -26.03
C GLY A 206 -6.78 -12.32 -25.54
N VAL A 207 -6.56 -12.42 -24.23
CA VAL A 207 -5.35 -12.99 -23.60
C VAL A 207 -5.66 -14.35 -23.00
N ARG A 208 -6.71 -14.44 -22.18
CA ARG A 208 -7.14 -15.66 -21.51
C ARG A 208 -7.72 -16.65 -22.52
N GLY A 209 -7.17 -17.86 -22.49
CA GLY A 209 -7.67 -19.02 -23.20
C GLY A 209 -7.54 -20.27 -22.35
N VAL A 210 -7.62 -21.41 -23.01
CA VAL A 210 -7.36 -22.72 -22.41
C VAL A 210 -6.33 -23.48 -23.23
N ASN A 211 -5.48 -24.25 -22.57
CA ASN A 211 -4.55 -25.13 -23.24
C ASN A 211 -5.23 -26.43 -23.73
N ARG A 212 -4.46 -27.35 -24.30
CA ARG A 212 -4.99 -28.64 -24.81
C ARG A 212 -5.64 -29.52 -23.74
N GLU A 213 -5.31 -29.29 -22.46
CA GLU A 213 -5.87 -30.02 -21.31
C GLU A 213 -7.09 -29.32 -20.73
N GLY A 214 -7.54 -28.21 -21.31
CA GLY A 214 -8.67 -27.43 -20.82
C GLY A 214 -8.33 -26.53 -19.61
N LEU A 215 -7.03 -26.34 -19.31
CA LEU A 215 -6.56 -25.52 -18.20
C LEU A 215 -6.31 -24.07 -18.64
N PRO A 216 -6.41 -23.09 -17.70
CA PRO A 216 -6.16 -21.69 -18.03
C PRO A 216 -4.79 -21.45 -18.67
N SER A 217 -4.77 -20.61 -19.69
CA SER A 217 -3.57 -20.21 -20.42
C SER A 217 -3.70 -18.76 -20.87
N ASP A 218 -2.65 -17.97 -20.68
CA ASP A 218 -2.62 -16.53 -20.96
C ASP A 218 -1.46 -16.22 -21.93
N HIS A 219 -1.62 -16.58 -23.19
CA HIS A 219 -0.60 -16.33 -24.20
C HIS A 219 -0.46 -14.85 -24.55
N GLY A 220 0.77 -14.36 -24.54
CA GLY A 220 1.07 -12.97 -24.87
C GLY A 220 0.72 -11.97 -23.78
N HIS A 221 0.42 -12.44 -22.55
CA HIS A 221 0.13 -11.55 -21.43
C HIS A 221 1.29 -10.59 -21.12
N GLU A 222 2.51 -10.98 -21.40
CA GLU A 222 3.71 -10.15 -21.22
C GLU A 222 3.74 -8.95 -22.17
N VAL A 223 3.24 -9.12 -23.38
CA VAL A 223 3.18 -8.04 -24.39
C VAL A 223 2.05 -7.08 -24.08
N VAL A 224 0.85 -7.60 -23.82
CA VAL A 224 -0.32 -6.81 -23.44
C VAL A 224 -0.07 -6.14 -22.08
N GLY A 225 0.55 -6.87 -21.15
CA GLY A 225 0.91 -6.36 -19.82
C GLY A 225 1.92 -5.21 -19.89
N ALA A 226 2.89 -5.27 -20.78
CA ALA A 226 3.84 -4.17 -20.99
C ALA A 226 3.13 -2.90 -21.51
N ALA A 227 2.18 -3.03 -22.43
CA ALA A 227 1.38 -1.90 -22.91
C ALA A 227 0.51 -1.31 -21.80
N LEU A 228 -0.14 -2.14 -20.99
CA LEU A 228 -0.91 -1.69 -19.82
C LEU A 228 -0.03 -1.02 -18.77
N ALA A 229 1.14 -1.57 -18.47
CA ALA A 229 2.09 -0.97 -17.54
C ALA A 229 2.50 0.43 -17.99
N ARG A 230 2.76 0.61 -19.28
CA ARG A 230 3.06 1.91 -19.87
C ARG A 230 1.90 2.90 -19.70
N GLN A 231 0.67 2.48 -19.96
CA GLN A 231 -0.52 3.30 -19.76
C GLN A 231 -0.71 3.71 -18.29
N ILE A 232 -0.60 2.75 -17.38
CA ILE A 232 -0.75 2.96 -15.93
C ILE A 232 0.29 3.97 -15.42
N LEU A 233 1.56 3.75 -15.70
CA LEU A 233 2.64 4.60 -15.19
C LEU A 233 2.64 5.99 -15.83
N THR A 234 2.25 6.12 -17.10
CA THR A 234 2.05 7.42 -17.76
C THR A 234 0.90 8.16 -17.12
N ARG A 235 -0.22 7.51 -16.87
CA ARG A 235 -1.38 8.06 -16.16
C ARG A 235 -1.01 8.56 -14.76
N LEU A 236 -0.17 7.82 -14.03
CA LEU A 236 0.33 8.18 -12.72
C LEU A 236 1.48 9.21 -12.76
N ARG A 237 1.82 9.70 -13.95
CA ARG A 237 2.87 10.70 -14.17
C ARG A 237 4.25 10.30 -13.65
N MET A 238 4.61 9.04 -13.85
CA MET A 238 5.96 8.59 -13.60
C MET A 238 6.93 9.14 -14.66
N PRO A 239 8.23 9.31 -14.32
CA PRO A 239 9.24 9.72 -15.30
C PRO A 239 9.28 8.77 -16.48
N ARG A 240 9.47 9.31 -17.69
CA ARG A 240 9.47 8.51 -18.95
C ARG A 240 10.48 7.39 -18.93
N GLU A 241 11.66 7.64 -18.41
CA GLU A 241 12.70 6.61 -18.29
C GLU A 241 12.24 5.43 -17.44
N MET A 242 11.55 5.70 -16.32
CA MET A 242 10.96 4.69 -15.47
C MET A 242 9.86 3.91 -16.19
N VAL A 243 8.98 4.60 -16.91
CA VAL A 243 7.91 3.97 -17.71
C VAL A 243 8.51 2.99 -18.73
N ASP A 244 9.53 3.42 -19.47
CA ASP A 244 10.20 2.60 -20.47
C ASP A 244 10.87 1.36 -19.85
N ARG A 245 11.55 1.54 -18.73
CA ARG A 245 12.24 0.45 -18.03
C ARG A 245 11.26 -0.57 -17.44
N VAL A 246 10.18 -0.12 -16.79
CA VAL A 246 9.17 -1.03 -16.24
C VAL A 246 8.45 -1.79 -17.35
N ALA A 247 8.05 -1.13 -18.42
CA ALA A 247 7.43 -1.78 -19.57
C ALA A 247 8.35 -2.84 -20.20
N TRP A 248 9.64 -2.57 -20.29
CA TRP A 248 10.63 -3.53 -20.77
C TRP A 248 10.75 -4.74 -19.84
N LEU A 249 10.81 -4.52 -18.52
CA LEU A 249 10.85 -5.60 -17.52
C LEU A 249 9.60 -6.49 -17.60
N VAL A 250 8.42 -5.90 -17.70
CA VAL A 250 7.15 -6.64 -17.81
C VAL A 250 7.15 -7.48 -19.10
N LYS A 251 7.55 -6.90 -20.24
CA LYS A 251 7.60 -7.61 -21.50
C LYS A 251 8.53 -8.83 -21.50
N ASN A 252 9.60 -8.74 -20.74
CA ASN A 252 10.67 -9.76 -20.74
C ASN A 252 10.67 -10.63 -19.47
N HIS A 253 9.69 -10.52 -18.58
CA HIS A 253 9.71 -11.22 -17.29
C HIS A 253 9.76 -12.75 -17.44
N MET A 254 9.22 -13.30 -18.51
CA MET A 254 9.26 -14.74 -18.77
C MET A 254 10.67 -15.26 -19.08
N HIS A 255 11.58 -14.38 -19.53
CA HIS A 255 12.93 -14.79 -19.95
C HIS A 255 13.96 -14.71 -18.82
N PHE A 256 13.78 -13.84 -17.84
CA PHE A 256 14.81 -13.53 -16.86
C PHE A 256 14.63 -14.22 -15.50
N GLY A 257 13.54 -14.93 -15.28
CA GLY A 257 13.32 -15.69 -14.05
C GLY A 257 13.42 -14.88 -12.76
N PHE A 258 13.36 -13.53 -12.82
CA PHE A 258 13.34 -12.71 -11.61
C PHE A 258 12.05 -12.85 -10.82
N ILE A 259 11.05 -13.46 -11.45
CA ILE A 259 9.85 -14.01 -10.85
C ILE A 259 10.01 -15.51 -10.92
N SER A 260 10.88 -16.07 -10.08
CA SER A 260 11.11 -17.51 -10.11
C SER A 260 9.87 -18.25 -9.68
N ALA A 261 9.54 -19.31 -10.40
CA ALA A 261 8.50 -20.28 -10.10
C ALA A 261 8.80 -21.14 -8.84
N GLN A 262 9.58 -20.65 -7.89
CA GLN A 262 9.70 -21.27 -6.58
C GLN A 262 8.52 -20.85 -5.72
N GLU A 263 7.39 -21.37 -6.08
CA GLU A 263 6.21 -21.44 -5.26
C GLU A 263 6.24 -22.68 -4.37
#